data_f2f12e4df8edd6cb8676d3f38b3bc6e3
#
_entry.id   f2f12e4df8edd6cb8676d3f38b3bc6e3
#
_cell.length_a   1.000
_cell.length_b   1.000
_cell.length_c   1.000
_cell.angle_alpha   90.00
_cell.angle_beta   90.00
_cell.angle_gamma   90.00
#
_symmetry.space_group_name_H-M   'P 1'
#
loop_
_entity.id
_entity.type
_entity.pdbx_description
1 polymer ?
#
loop_
_entity_poly.entity_id
_entity_poly.type
_entity_poly.pdbx_seq_one_letter_code
_entity_poly.pdbx_strand_id
1 'polypeptide(L)'
;MPVFVEYALIVLAVLIFAAVIAPPVIAFYLYFFDRKQRQHSILRSYPILGRLRYLFESVGPEMRQYFFDEDNDGKPFSRVQFAEVVKSSKYLERLIGFGSKRDFEKPGFYLRNSMFPTLETDLRVDNAARVPTRRYVTDEEGLFSRKEHSEEFEAAPWLLTEHDAVVIGPGCRTPFVVRGLVGMSAMSYGSLGDHAIRALSWGLGMAGGTWMNTGEGGLSPHHLEGGAEIIAQIGPAKFGYRNREGGLSWEELRRKAAIPQVKAFELKMAQGAKIRGGHLPGAKVTPEIAEIRGLEPYKDVDSPNRFPEFADVAGMVDIIERIREEGGKPVGVKLVLGDATSMDELAAYMASTGKGPDFITIDGGEGGSGATYSELADSVGLPIHSALVIADDSLRRHGVRDRVKLIASGKLLTPDRMAVALGMGADLVNVARGFMISVGCIGAQQCHTNRCPVGVATTDPRFQQALVVGEKKYRAANYVVASRHGLYTVAAALGLHSPTEIRREHVVYRDDRGRVHNLAEWYPYPA
;
A
#
# COMPACT_ATOMS: atom_id res chain seq x y z
N MET A 1 -49.51 -34.56 36.24
CA MET A 1 -48.69 -34.03 35.14
C MET A 1 -47.37 -34.77 35.12
N PRO A 2 -46.82 -35.09 33.98
CA PRO A 2 -45.48 -35.68 33.93
C PRO A 2 -44.49 -34.69 34.58
N VAL A 3 -43.58 -35.19 35.41
CA VAL A 3 -42.54 -34.38 36.13
C VAL A 3 -41.80 -33.42 35.19
N PHE A 4 -41.60 -33.81 33.94
CA PHE A 4 -40.99 -32.98 32.89
C PHE A 4 -41.78 -31.69 32.61
N VAL A 5 -43.11 -31.73 32.61
CA VAL A 5 -43.97 -30.56 32.35
C VAL A 5 -43.87 -29.56 33.48
N GLU A 6 -43.76 -30.07 34.71
CA GLU A 6 -43.62 -29.23 35.92
C GLU A 6 -42.28 -28.50 35.96
N TYR A 7 -41.17 -29.17 35.64
CA TYR A 7 -39.88 -28.53 35.47
C TYR A 7 -39.85 -27.51 34.31
N ALA A 8 -40.48 -27.84 33.19
CA ALA A 8 -40.56 -26.91 32.06
C ALA A 8 -41.33 -25.62 32.43
N LEU A 9 -42.43 -25.76 33.18
CA LEU A 9 -43.20 -24.59 33.66
C LEU A 9 -42.42 -23.75 34.68
N ILE A 10 -41.67 -24.39 35.57
CA ILE A 10 -40.81 -23.69 36.54
C ILE A 10 -39.71 -22.92 35.82
N VAL A 11 -39.03 -23.54 34.84
CA VAL A 11 -38.00 -22.88 34.05
C VAL A 11 -38.61 -21.71 33.27
N LEU A 12 -39.75 -21.90 32.64
CA LEU A 12 -40.45 -20.83 31.92
C LEU A 12 -40.84 -19.67 32.85
N ALA A 13 -41.37 -19.97 34.05
CA ALA A 13 -41.72 -18.96 35.05
C ALA A 13 -40.48 -18.18 35.55
N VAL A 14 -39.35 -18.87 35.75
CA VAL A 14 -38.08 -18.22 36.12
C VAL A 14 -37.56 -17.33 34.97
N LEU A 15 -37.65 -17.79 33.75
CA LEU A 15 -37.24 -17.00 32.57
C LEU A 15 -38.12 -15.75 32.40
N ILE A 16 -39.44 -15.87 32.56
CA ILE A 16 -40.38 -14.73 32.50
C ILE A 16 -40.11 -13.77 33.66
N PHE A 17 -39.93 -14.28 34.86
CA PHE A 17 -39.60 -13.47 36.03
C PHE A 17 -38.29 -12.71 35.83
N ALA A 18 -37.25 -13.39 35.34
CA ALA A 18 -35.98 -12.78 35.03
C ALA A 18 -36.12 -11.72 33.91
N ALA A 19 -36.88 -11.98 32.86
CA ALA A 19 -37.14 -11.05 31.76
C ALA A 19 -37.91 -9.78 32.19
N VAL A 20 -38.78 -9.90 33.20
CA VAL A 20 -39.54 -8.75 33.71
C VAL A 20 -38.78 -7.96 34.78
N ILE A 21 -38.03 -8.62 35.66
CA ILE A 21 -37.35 -7.99 36.80
C ILE A 21 -35.94 -7.49 36.43
N ALA A 22 -35.20 -8.24 35.61
CA ALA A 22 -33.81 -7.87 35.28
C ALA A 22 -33.69 -6.50 34.58
N PRO A 23 -34.51 -6.13 33.58
CA PRO A 23 -34.39 -4.82 32.92
C PRO A 23 -34.57 -3.61 33.86
N PRO A 24 -35.59 -3.56 34.74
CA PRO A 24 -35.71 -2.47 35.71
C PRO A 24 -34.54 -2.40 36.70
N VAL A 25 -34.07 -3.55 37.18
CA VAL A 25 -32.90 -3.61 38.09
C VAL A 25 -31.63 -3.11 37.39
N ILE A 26 -31.39 -3.54 36.16
CA ILE A 26 -30.27 -3.07 35.35
C ILE A 26 -30.39 -1.57 35.07
N ALA A 27 -31.59 -1.09 34.70
CA ALA A 27 -31.84 0.32 34.46
C ALA A 27 -31.60 1.18 35.71
N PHE A 28 -32.04 0.71 36.87
CA PHE A 28 -31.80 1.37 38.15
C PHE A 28 -30.30 1.42 38.48
N TYR A 29 -29.58 0.32 38.32
CA TYR A 29 -28.13 0.28 38.51
C TYR A 29 -27.42 1.23 37.56
N LEU A 30 -27.74 1.19 36.28
CA LEU A 30 -27.13 2.04 35.24
C LEU A 30 -27.41 3.52 35.49
N TYR A 31 -28.63 3.88 35.96
CA TYR A 31 -28.98 5.25 36.28
C TYR A 31 -28.06 5.84 37.35
N PHE A 32 -27.85 5.13 38.45
CA PHE A 32 -26.99 5.62 39.52
C PHE A 32 -25.51 5.56 39.15
N PHE A 33 -25.09 4.53 38.42
CA PHE A 33 -23.74 4.43 37.91
C PHE A 33 -23.41 5.63 36.99
N ASP A 34 -24.25 5.90 35.99
CA ASP A 34 -24.05 6.97 35.04
C ASP A 34 -24.03 8.35 35.72
N ARG A 35 -24.85 8.52 36.72
CA ARG A 35 -24.94 9.78 37.47
C ARG A 35 -23.74 10.01 38.42
N LYS A 36 -23.16 8.97 38.96
CA LYS A 36 -22.02 9.03 39.90
C LYS A 36 -20.66 9.12 39.18
N GLN A 37 -20.53 8.54 37.99
CA GLN A 37 -19.28 8.59 37.25
C GLN A 37 -18.90 10.05 36.92
N ARG A 38 -17.58 10.35 36.77
CA ARG A 38 -17.07 11.72 36.61
C ARG A 38 -16.52 12.02 35.23
N GLN A 39 -16.39 11.02 34.37
CA GLN A 39 -15.68 11.11 33.10
C GLN A 39 -16.58 11.61 31.96
N HIS A 40 -17.83 11.18 31.90
CA HIS A 40 -18.74 11.44 30.78
C HIS A 40 -19.89 12.35 31.18
N SER A 41 -19.81 13.62 30.80
CA SER A 41 -20.81 14.65 31.16
C SER A 41 -22.21 14.30 30.65
N ILE A 42 -22.33 13.76 29.42
CA ILE A 42 -23.62 13.39 28.84
C ILE A 42 -24.31 12.28 29.65
N LEU A 43 -23.58 11.26 30.10
CA LEU A 43 -24.15 10.21 30.95
C LEU A 43 -24.63 10.77 32.29
N ARG A 44 -23.95 11.77 32.86
CA ARG A 44 -24.38 12.41 34.09
C ARG A 44 -25.70 13.21 33.92
N SER A 45 -25.84 13.90 32.78
CA SER A 45 -27.00 14.71 32.47
C SER A 45 -28.19 13.87 32.02
N TYR A 46 -27.93 12.84 31.23
CA TYR A 46 -28.91 11.93 30.64
C TYR A 46 -28.54 10.48 30.91
N PRO A 47 -28.69 10.01 32.18
CA PRO A 47 -28.37 8.60 32.53
C PRO A 47 -29.16 7.65 31.63
N ILE A 48 -28.55 6.52 31.28
CA ILE A 48 -29.06 5.49 30.36
C ILE A 48 -29.19 5.99 28.92
N LEU A 49 -29.96 7.05 28.66
CA LEU A 49 -30.17 7.57 27.30
C LEU A 49 -28.86 8.05 26.65
N GLY A 50 -27.98 8.67 27.44
CA GLY A 50 -26.66 9.09 26.96
C GLY A 50 -25.80 7.95 26.39
N ARG A 51 -26.08 6.69 26.74
CA ARG A 51 -25.37 5.51 26.20
C ARG A 51 -25.64 5.28 24.72
N LEU A 52 -26.83 5.70 24.22
CA LEU A 52 -27.13 5.63 22.78
C LEU A 52 -26.14 6.45 21.94
N ARG A 53 -25.69 7.58 22.48
CA ARG A 53 -24.65 8.39 21.81
C ARG A 53 -23.38 7.56 21.58
N TYR A 54 -22.88 6.87 22.60
CA TYR A 54 -21.67 6.08 22.48
C TYR A 54 -21.85 4.85 21.58
N LEU A 55 -23.05 4.28 21.57
CA LEU A 55 -23.40 3.24 20.59
C LEU A 55 -23.29 3.80 19.16
N PHE A 56 -23.91 4.96 18.88
CA PHE A 56 -23.81 5.58 17.55
C PHE A 56 -22.41 6.05 17.21
N GLU A 57 -21.62 6.50 18.18
CA GLU A 57 -20.20 6.83 17.97
C GLU A 57 -19.38 5.59 17.59
N SER A 58 -19.67 4.42 18.19
CA SER A 58 -18.94 3.19 17.91
C SER A 58 -19.29 2.56 16.56
N VAL A 59 -20.55 2.63 16.12
CA VAL A 59 -20.99 2.07 14.82
C VAL A 59 -21.01 3.11 13.69
N GLY A 60 -20.80 4.38 14.04
CA GLY A 60 -20.89 5.50 13.10
C GLY A 60 -19.91 5.44 11.94
N PRO A 61 -18.64 5.04 12.12
CA PRO A 61 -17.68 4.87 11.02
C PRO A 61 -18.17 3.87 9.96
N GLU A 62 -18.65 2.71 10.39
CA GLU A 62 -19.19 1.68 9.51
C GLU A 62 -20.46 2.16 8.81
N MET A 63 -21.37 2.82 9.55
CA MET A 63 -22.59 3.38 8.95
C MET A 63 -22.27 4.42 7.88
N ARG A 64 -21.30 5.32 8.12
CA ARG A 64 -20.87 6.27 7.09
C ARG A 64 -20.34 5.55 5.86
N GLN A 65 -19.42 4.60 6.06
CA GLN A 65 -18.78 3.88 4.97
C GLN A 65 -19.78 3.10 4.10
N TYR A 66 -20.83 2.53 4.69
CA TYR A 66 -21.76 1.64 3.97
C TYR A 66 -23.06 2.31 3.52
N PHE A 67 -23.49 3.39 4.20
CA PHE A 67 -24.82 3.96 3.96
C PHE A 67 -24.82 5.45 3.60
N PHE A 68 -23.82 6.23 4.02
CA PHE A 68 -23.87 7.68 3.89
C PHE A 68 -22.79 8.27 2.99
N ASP A 69 -21.63 7.63 2.85
CA ASP A 69 -20.62 8.12 1.91
C ASP A 69 -21.09 7.87 0.47
N GLU A 70 -20.96 8.88 -0.37
CA GLU A 70 -21.17 8.73 -1.81
C GLU A 70 -20.06 7.83 -2.42
N ASP A 71 -20.39 7.17 -3.53
CA ASP A 71 -19.51 6.20 -4.18
C ASP A 71 -18.12 6.77 -4.53
N ASN A 72 -18.02 8.09 -4.76
CA ASN A 72 -16.78 8.75 -5.16
C ASN A 72 -16.06 9.52 -4.03
N ASP A 73 -16.67 9.75 -2.87
CA ASP A 73 -16.19 10.71 -1.86
C ASP A 73 -15.56 10.09 -0.60
N GLY A 74 -15.69 8.78 -0.40
CA GLY A 74 -15.12 8.08 0.77
C GLY A 74 -13.61 8.27 0.92
N LYS A 75 -13.12 8.37 2.16
CA LYS A 75 -11.68 8.54 2.51
C LYS A 75 -11.20 7.38 3.38
N PRO A 76 -9.96 6.93 3.21
CA PRO A 76 -8.89 7.38 2.30
C PRO A 76 -9.11 6.98 0.83
N PHE A 77 -10.03 6.07 0.54
CA PHE A 77 -10.41 5.60 -0.80
C PHE A 77 -11.91 5.63 -0.96
N SER A 78 -12.36 6.02 -2.14
CA SER A 78 -13.77 5.94 -2.49
C SER A 78 -14.23 4.48 -2.65
N ARG A 79 -15.54 4.26 -2.55
CA ARG A 79 -16.15 2.93 -2.75
C ARG A 79 -15.87 2.39 -4.15
N VAL A 80 -15.88 3.24 -5.18
CA VAL A 80 -15.54 2.88 -6.56
C VAL A 80 -14.12 2.34 -6.63
N GLN A 81 -13.13 3.07 -6.09
CA GLN A 81 -11.73 2.64 -6.10
C GLN A 81 -11.52 1.32 -5.35
N PHE A 82 -12.17 1.18 -4.20
CA PHE A 82 -12.10 -0.04 -3.40
C PHE A 82 -12.68 -1.24 -4.17
N ALA A 83 -13.88 -1.06 -4.74
CA ALA A 83 -14.58 -2.10 -5.50
C ALA A 83 -13.78 -2.54 -6.73
N GLU A 84 -13.09 -1.63 -7.42
CA GLU A 84 -12.25 -1.94 -8.57
C GLU A 84 -11.09 -2.87 -8.20
N VAL A 85 -10.40 -2.61 -7.08
CA VAL A 85 -9.35 -3.51 -6.58
C VAL A 85 -9.92 -4.88 -6.19
N VAL A 86 -11.07 -4.92 -5.51
CA VAL A 86 -11.72 -6.18 -5.12
C VAL A 86 -12.14 -6.98 -6.35
N LYS A 87 -12.79 -6.35 -7.33
CA LYS A 87 -13.27 -7.01 -8.56
C LYS A 87 -12.10 -7.56 -9.37
N SER A 88 -11.07 -6.75 -9.61
CA SER A 88 -9.89 -7.19 -10.37
C SER A 88 -9.11 -8.31 -9.67
N SER A 89 -9.00 -8.26 -8.34
CA SER A 89 -8.26 -9.27 -7.57
C SER A 89 -9.04 -10.56 -7.35
N LYS A 90 -10.34 -10.48 -7.10
CA LYS A 90 -11.17 -11.64 -6.74
C LYS A 90 -11.77 -12.33 -7.95
N TYR A 91 -12.26 -11.55 -8.91
CA TYR A 91 -13.04 -12.05 -10.05
C TYR A 91 -12.29 -11.94 -11.39
N LEU A 92 -11.13 -11.27 -11.44
CA LEU A 92 -10.46 -10.85 -12.68
C LEU A 92 -11.37 -9.98 -13.57
N GLU A 93 -12.37 -9.35 -12.96
CA GLU A 93 -13.33 -8.50 -13.65
C GLU A 93 -12.79 -7.06 -13.75
N ARG A 94 -12.81 -6.52 -14.96
CA ARG A 94 -12.38 -5.15 -15.28
C ARG A 94 -13.46 -4.34 -15.99
N LEU A 95 -14.55 -4.97 -16.35
CA LEU A 95 -15.65 -4.32 -17.05
C LEU A 95 -16.59 -3.62 -16.06
N ILE A 96 -17.12 -2.50 -16.48
CA ILE A 96 -18.16 -1.76 -15.76
C ILE A 96 -19.40 -1.63 -16.68
N GLY A 97 -20.58 -1.79 -16.10
CA GLY A 97 -21.84 -1.50 -16.78
C GLY A 97 -22.21 -0.03 -16.71
N PHE A 98 -23.01 0.43 -17.65
CA PHE A 98 -23.65 1.75 -17.70
C PHE A 98 -22.70 2.95 -17.88
N GLY A 99 -21.37 2.76 -17.94
CA GLY A 99 -20.40 3.81 -18.24
C GLY A 99 -19.73 4.42 -17.01
N SER A 100 -19.26 5.65 -17.16
CA SER A 100 -18.43 6.32 -16.16
C SER A 100 -19.18 6.62 -14.85
N LYS A 101 -18.47 6.40 -13.74
CA LYS A 101 -18.90 6.82 -12.39
C LYS A 101 -18.17 8.07 -11.91
N ARG A 102 -17.25 8.61 -12.71
CA ARG A 102 -16.50 9.83 -12.39
C ARG A 102 -17.33 11.06 -12.70
N ASP A 103 -17.27 12.04 -11.81
CA ASP A 103 -17.80 13.37 -12.07
C ASP A 103 -16.82 14.14 -12.98
N PHE A 104 -17.19 14.28 -14.26
CA PHE A 104 -16.37 14.98 -15.27
C PHE A 104 -16.43 16.50 -15.14
N GLU A 105 -17.31 17.05 -14.30
CA GLU A 105 -17.36 18.51 -14.03
C GLU A 105 -16.31 18.93 -13.00
N LYS A 106 -15.79 18.00 -12.18
CA LYS A 106 -14.73 18.29 -11.22
C LYS A 106 -13.36 18.37 -11.87
N PRO A 107 -12.46 19.23 -11.37
CA PRO A 107 -11.07 19.28 -11.81
C PRO A 107 -10.35 17.94 -11.67
N GLY A 108 -9.36 17.68 -12.53
CA GLY A 108 -8.58 16.46 -12.40
C GLY A 108 -7.77 16.12 -13.63
N PHE A 109 -6.95 15.08 -13.47
CA PHE A 109 -6.12 14.55 -14.55
C PHE A 109 -6.91 13.53 -15.37
N TYR A 110 -6.68 13.58 -16.68
CA TYR A 110 -7.22 12.66 -17.68
C TYR A 110 -6.09 12.24 -18.61
N LEU A 111 -6.35 11.22 -19.40
CA LEU A 111 -5.43 10.71 -20.42
C LEU A 111 -6.01 11.05 -21.80
N ARG A 112 -5.17 11.54 -22.71
CA ARG A 112 -5.56 11.93 -24.06
C ARG A 112 -5.66 10.68 -24.95
N ASN A 113 -6.83 10.37 -25.45
CA ASN A 113 -6.99 9.27 -26.41
C ASN A 113 -6.39 9.59 -27.79
N SER A 114 -5.94 8.56 -28.49
CA SER A 114 -5.65 8.63 -29.93
C SER A 114 -6.94 8.48 -30.74
N MET A 115 -7.01 9.15 -31.89
CA MET A 115 -8.04 8.89 -32.89
C MET A 115 -7.87 7.49 -33.50
N PHE A 116 -6.65 6.99 -33.55
CA PHE A 116 -6.27 5.68 -34.05
C PHE A 116 -5.54 4.91 -32.94
N PRO A 117 -6.27 4.23 -32.03
CA PRO A 117 -5.67 3.40 -31.00
C PRO A 117 -4.81 2.29 -31.58
N THR A 118 -3.82 1.85 -30.82
CA THR A 118 -2.98 0.70 -31.19
C THR A 118 -3.80 -0.59 -31.08
N LEU A 119 -3.71 -1.47 -32.07
CA LEU A 119 -4.33 -2.79 -32.00
C LEU A 119 -3.66 -3.66 -30.93
N GLU A 120 -4.42 -4.54 -30.28
CA GLU A 120 -3.88 -5.43 -29.25
C GLU A 120 -2.74 -6.32 -29.81
N THR A 121 -2.84 -6.71 -31.09
CA THR A 121 -1.82 -7.50 -31.79
C THR A 121 -0.50 -6.76 -31.99
N ASP A 122 -0.52 -5.44 -31.95
CA ASP A 122 0.64 -4.59 -32.23
C ASP A 122 1.32 -4.12 -30.93
N LEU A 123 0.75 -4.50 -29.77
CA LEU A 123 1.34 -4.17 -28.47
C LEU A 123 2.64 -4.96 -28.25
N ARG A 124 3.66 -4.26 -27.74
CA ARG A 124 4.91 -4.88 -27.31
C ARG A 124 4.75 -5.47 -25.91
N VAL A 125 4.19 -6.67 -25.84
CA VAL A 125 3.90 -7.38 -24.61
C VAL A 125 4.42 -8.81 -24.66
N ASP A 126 4.98 -9.29 -23.54
CA ASP A 126 5.33 -10.69 -23.39
C ASP A 126 4.25 -11.42 -22.59
N ASN A 127 3.53 -12.26 -23.30
CA ASN A 127 2.50 -13.18 -22.76
C ASN A 127 2.87 -14.65 -23.01
N ALA A 128 4.14 -14.98 -23.26
CA ALA A 128 4.59 -16.36 -23.53
C ALA A 128 4.41 -17.28 -22.32
N ALA A 129 4.70 -16.78 -21.11
CA ALA A 129 4.42 -17.50 -19.88
C ALA A 129 2.92 -17.39 -19.49
N ARG A 130 2.49 -18.25 -18.56
CA ARG A 130 1.17 -18.18 -17.95
C ARG A 130 1.29 -18.10 -16.43
N VAL A 131 0.37 -17.37 -15.80
CA VAL A 131 0.28 -17.28 -14.36
C VAL A 131 -0.85 -18.18 -13.89
N PRO A 132 -0.53 -19.33 -13.26
CA PRO A 132 -1.56 -20.22 -12.71
C PRO A 132 -2.22 -19.49 -11.53
N THR A 133 -3.51 -19.27 -11.62
CA THR A 133 -4.26 -18.53 -10.61
C THR A 133 -5.67 -19.09 -10.43
N ARG A 134 -6.46 -18.43 -9.61
CA ARG A 134 -7.88 -18.73 -9.39
C ARG A 134 -8.71 -17.46 -9.49
N ARG A 135 -9.89 -17.57 -10.08
CA ARG A 135 -10.93 -16.54 -10.01
C ARG A 135 -12.14 -17.09 -9.28
N TYR A 136 -12.86 -16.20 -8.62
CA TYR A 136 -14.13 -16.56 -8.01
C TYR A 136 -15.27 -16.27 -8.99
N VAL A 137 -16.27 -17.15 -8.99
CA VAL A 137 -17.51 -17.00 -9.74
C VAL A 137 -18.66 -17.00 -8.74
N THR A 138 -19.56 -16.03 -8.87
CA THR A 138 -20.75 -15.94 -8.02
C THR A 138 -21.84 -16.81 -8.61
N ASP A 139 -22.25 -17.85 -7.89
CA ASP A 139 -23.32 -18.77 -8.29
C ASP A 139 -24.69 -18.25 -7.88
N GLU A 140 -24.78 -17.70 -6.66
CA GLU A 140 -26.00 -17.18 -6.09
C GLU A 140 -25.69 -15.99 -5.18
N GLU A 141 -26.43 -14.91 -5.36
CA GLU A 141 -26.36 -13.73 -4.51
C GLU A 141 -27.74 -13.42 -3.93
N GLY A 142 -27.94 -13.78 -2.66
CA GLY A 142 -29.16 -13.52 -1.91
C GLY A 142 -28.90 -12.56 -0.75
N LEU A 143 -29.97 -12.08 -0.11
CA LEU A 143 -29.88 -11.10 1.00
C LEU A 143 -29.02 -11.63 2.18
N PHE A 144 -29.11 -12.92 2.49
CA PHE A 144 -28.42 -13.56 3.61
C PHE A 144 -27.48 -14.69 3.18
N SER A 145 -27.36 -14.96 1.87
CA SER A 145 -26.50 -15.99 1.36
C SER A 145 -25.80 -15.54 0.08
N ARG A 146 -24.52 -15.81 0.01
CA ARG A 146 -23.73 -15.63 -1.20
C ARG A 146 -22.97 -16.92 -1.44
N LYS A 147 -23.26 -17.59 -2.52
CA LYS A 147 -22.54 -18.78 -2.95
C LYS A 147 -21.55 -18.41 -4.03
N GLU A 148 -20.34 -18.82 -3.84
CA GLU A 148 -19.24 -18.63 -4.78
C GLU A 148 -18.45 -19.92 -4.87
N HIS A 149 -17.99 -20.24 -6.07
CA HIS A 149 -16.95 -21.25 -6.25
C HIS A 149 -15.69 -20.61 -6.86
N SER A 150 -14.58 -21.32 -6.80
CA SER A 150 -13.34 -20.89 -7.43
C SER A 150 -13.02 -21.77 -8.63
N GLU A 151 -12.65 -21.14 -9.73
CA GLU A 151 -12.16 -21.80 -10.93
C GLU A 151 -10.65 -21.60 -11.06
N GLU A 152 -9.94 -22.66 -11.42
CA GLU A 152 -8.55 -22.55 -11.84
C GLU A 152 -8.46 -21.84 -13.18
N PHE A 153 -7.52 -20.94 -13.30
CA PHE A 153 -7.37 -20.09 -14.47
C PHE A 153 -5.90 -19.82 -14.75
N GLU A 154 -5.52 -19.76 -16.02
CA GLU A 154 -4.20 -19.36 -16.46
C GLU A 154 -4.25 -17.95 -17.05
N ALA A 155 -3.79 -16.97 -16.30
CA ALA A 155 -3.77 -15.58 -16.73
C ALA A 155 -2.54 -15.27 -17.59
N ALA A 156 -2.70 -14.40 -18.58
CA ALA A 156 -1.57 -13.79 -19.28
C ALA A 156 -0.85 -12.81 -18.36
N PRO A 157 0.48 -12.82 -18.26
CA PRO A 157 1.23 -12.05 -17.26
C PRO A 157 1.34 -10.56 -17.60
N TRP A 158 1.13 -10.16 -18.84
CA TRP A 158 1.26 -8.79 -19.34
C TRP A 158 2.61 -8.14 -18.98
N LEU A 159 3.69 -8.87 -19.23
CA LEU A 159 5.04 -8.41 -18.97
C LEU A 159 5.55 -7.51 -20.10
N LEU A 160 6.44 -6.60 -19.75
CA LEU A 160 7.24 -5.88 -20.74
C LEU A 160 8.11 -6.86 -21.52
N THR A 161 8.31 -6.58 -22.81
CA THR A 161 9.33 -7.26 -23.61
C THR A 161 10.73 -6.97 -23.04
N GLU A 162 11.73 -7.72 -23.47
CA GLU A 162 13.12 -7.46 -23.07
C GLU A 162 13.57 -6.05 -23.48
N HIS A 163 13.09 -5.56 -24.63
CA HIS A 163 13.39 -4.22 -25.12
C HIS A 163 12.83 -3.11 -24.22
N ASP A 164 11.63 -3.30 -23.66
CA ASP A 164 10.95 -2.31 -22.83
C ASP A 164 11.22 -2.50 -21.33
N ALA A 165 11.99 -3.54 -20.95
CA ALA A 165 12.30 -3.83 -19.55
C ALA A 165 13.04 -2.66 -18.88
N VAL A 166 12.63 -2.36 -17.63
CA VAL A 166 13.26 -1.29 -16.84
C VAL A 166 14.45 -1.86 -16.07
N VAL A 167 15.65 -1.39 -16.37
CA VAL A 167 16.87 -1.80 -15.68
C VAL A 167 17.21 -0.78 -14.60
N ILE A 168 17.28 -1.24 -13.36
CA ILE A 168 17.71 -0.45 -12.21
C ILE A 168 19.17 -0.79 -11.90
N GLY A 169 20.02 0.23 -11.76
CA GLY A 169 21.44 0.10 -11.47
C GLY A 169 22.23 -0.70 -12.52
N PRO A 170 22.22 -0.29 -13.82
CA PRO A 170 22.91 -1.03 -14.87
C PRO A 170 24.43 -1.15 -14.64
N GLY A 171 25.01 -0.25 -13.83
CA GLY A 171 26.42 -0.29 -13.44
C GLY A 171 26.74 -1.16 -12.21
N CYS A 172 25.73 -1.73 -11.56
CA CYS A 172 25.93 -2.62 -10.40
C CYS A 172 26.43 -4.00 -10.84
N ARG A 173 27.09 -4.71 -9.93
CA ARG A 173 27.53 -6.11 -10.16
C ARG A 173 26.35 -7.02 -10.53
N THR A 174 25.19 -6.77 -9.95
CA THR A 174 23.93 -7.48 -10.22
C THR A 174 22.82 -6.46 -10.43
N PRO A 175 22.60 -5.98 -11.66
CA PRO A 175 21.48 -5.09 -11.97
C PRO A 175 20.12 -5.73 -11.66
N PHE A 176 19.11 -4.93 -11.41
CA PHE A 176 17.74 -5.41 -11.25
C PHE A 176 16.92 -5.10 -12.51
N VAL A 177 16.53 -6.14 -13.23
CA VAL A 177 15.69 -6.06 -14.43
C VAL A 177 14.23 -6.25 -14.06
N VAL A 178 13.42 -5.23 -14.26
CA VAL A 178 11.99 -5.23 -13.95
C VAL A 178 11.18 -5.31 -15.23
N ARG A 179 10.29 -6.30 -15.32
CA ARG A 179 9.42 -6.52 -16.47
C ARG A 179 7.94 -6.23 -16.20
N GLY A 180 7.59 -5.87 -14.97
CA GLY A 180 6.25 -5.43 -14.60
C GLY A 180 6.30 -4.06 -13.93
N LEU A 181 5.58 -3.08 -14.45
CA LEU A 181 5.67 -1.68 -14.01
C LEU A 181 5.12 -1.44 -12.59
N VAL A 182 4.42 -2.42 -12.02
CA VAL A 182 3.72 -2.29 -10.74
C VAL A 182 4.33 -3.25 -9.72
N GLY A 183 4.75 -2.73 -8.57
CA GLY A 183 5.27 -3.52 -7.48
C GLY A 183 4.69 -3.16 -6.12
N MET A 184 4.99 -3.96 -5.12
CA MET A 184 4.52 -3.75 -3.77
C MET A 184 5.40 -2.74 -3.03
N SER A 185 4.80 -1.63 -2.61
CA SER A 185 5.43 -0.63 -1.75
C SER A 185 5.76 -1.20 -0.37
N ALA A 186 6.64 -0.52 0.35
CA ALA A 186 7.14 -0.89 1.66
C ALA A 186 6.04 -1.22 2.68
N MET A 187 5.97 -2.47 3.11
CA MET A 187 5.08 -2.94 4.17
C MET A 187 5.81 -3.94 5.07
N SER A 188 6.08 -3.52 6.31
CA SER A 188 6.89 -4.29 7.26
C SER A 188 6.13 -5.48 7.84
N TYR A 189 6.83 -6.62 8.03
CA TYR A 189 6.40 -7.66 8.94
C TYR A 189 6.38 -7.09 10.38
N GLY A 190 5.27 -7.27 11.07
CA GLY A 190 4.95 -6.64 12.35
C GLY A 190 3.99 -5.45 12.19
N SER A 191 3.99 -4.72 11.08
CA SER A 191 2.87 -3.85 10.70
C SER A 191 1.75 -4.67 10.08
N LEU A 192 2.08 -5.56 9.15
CA LEU A 192 1.22 -6.65 8.67
C LEU A 192 1.57 -7.94 9.42
N GLY A 193 0.62 -8.87 9.51
CA GLY A 193 0.83 -10.21 10.02
C GLY A 193 1.56 -11.11 9.03
N ASP A 194 2.07 -12.25 9.50
CA ASP A 194 2.75 -13.24 8.68
C ASP A 194 1.85 -13.79 7.56
N HIS A 195 0.58 -14.12 7.84
CA HIS A 195 -0.36 -14.58 6.82
C HIS A 195 -0.50 -13.58 5.65
N ALA A 196 -0.56 -12.28 5.94
CA ALA A 196 -0.65 -11.26 4.91
C ALA A 196 0.65 -11.16 4.10
N ILE A 197 1.81 -11.13 4.77
CA ILE A 197 3.12 -11.09 4.11
C ILE A 197 3.33 -12.32 3.23
N ARG A 198 3.00 -13.51 3.73
CA ARG A 198 3.11 -14.78 2.97
C ARG A 198 2.20 -14.78 1.74
N ALA A 199 0.92 -14.41 1.90
CA ALA A 199 -0.02 -14.33 0.77
C ALA A 199 0.48 -13.37 -0.31
N LEU A 200 1.04 -12.21 0.07
CA LEU A 200 1.60 -11.23 -0.85
C LEU A 200 2.89 -11.76 -1.51
N SER A 201 3.79 -12.38 -0.76
CA SER A 201 5.02 -12.99 -1.29
C SER A 201 4.71 -14.04 -2.35
N TRP A 202 3.80 -14.98 -2.05
CA TRP A 202 3.36 -16.00 -3.01
C TRP A 202 2.69 -15.40 -4.24
N GLY A 203 1.80 -14.42 -4.06
CA GLY A 203 1.10 -13.79 -5.18
C GLY A 203 2.03 -13.02 -6.12
N LEU A 204 2.99 -12.29 -5.57
CA LEU A 204 3.99 -11.56 -6.35
C LEU A 204 4.99 -12.50 -7.04
N GLY A 205 5.41 -13.57 -6.36
CA GLY A 205 6.27 -14.59 -6.95
C GLY A 205 5.59 -15.31 -8.11
N MET A 206 4.30 -15.67 -7.97
CA MET A 206 3.50 -16.28 -9.04
C MET A 206 3.33 -15.34 -10.24
N ALA A 207 3.07 -14.06 -10.02
CA ALA A 207 2.92 -13.06 -11.08
C ALA A 207 4.23 -12.78 -11.81
N GLY A 208 5.38 -12.93 -11.15
CA GLY A 208 6.72 -12.67 -11.67
C GLY A 208 6.95 -11.25 -12.16
N GLY A 209 8.19 -10.90 -12.49
CA GLY A 209 8.56 -9.62 -13.10
C GLY A 209 8.27 -8.36 -12.27
N THR A 210 8.00 -8.52 -10.99
CA THR A 210 7.65 -7.47 -10.03
C THR A 210 8.45 -7.64 -8.74
N TRP A 211 8.25 -6.75 -7.78
CA TRP A 211 8.98 -6.77 -6.51
C TRP A 211 8.05 -6.64 -5.31
N MET A 212 8.56 -7.10 -4.18
CA MET A 212 8.03 -6.89 -2.86
C MET A 212 9.03 -6.07 -2.04
N ASN A 213 8.61 -4.91 -1.51
CA ASN A 213 9.44 -4.11 -0.62
C ASN A 213 9.18 -4.51 0.83
N THR A 214 10.25 -4.84 1.58
CA THR A 214 10.15 -5.37 2.96
C THR A 214 9.63 -4.35 3.97
N GLY A 215 9.66 -3.06 3.63
CA GLY A 215 9.52 -2.02 4.64
C GLY A 215 10.69 -2.02 5.65
N GLU A 216 10.69 -1.06 6.56
CA GLU A 216 11.77 -0.81 7.52
C GLU A 216 11.87 -1.81 8.69
N GLY A 217 11.04 -2.85 8.69
CA GLY A 217 11.00 -3.88 9.74
C GLY A 217 12.07 -4.98 9.62
N GLY A 218 12.90 -4.92 8.60
CA GLY A 218 13.86 -5.96 8.26
C GLY A 218 13.26 -7.03 7.32
N LEU A 219 14.13 -7.85 6.76
CA LEU A 219 13.76 -8.98 5.90
C LEU A 219 13.40 -10.18 6.79
N SER A 220 12.17 -10.69 6.67
CA SER A 220 11.71 -11.89 7.35
C SER A 220 11.69 -13.10 6.41
N PRO A 221 11.68 -14.35 6.95
CA PRO A 221 11.46 -15.56 6.14
C PRO A 221 10.16 -15.51 5.33
N HIS A 222 9.12 -14.89 5.89
CA HIS A 222 7.81 -14.77 5.26
C HIS A 222 7.82 -13.95 3.96
N HIS A 223 8.73 -12.96 3.82
CA HIS A 223 8.94 -12.22 2.57
C HIS A 223 9.51 -13.11 1.46
N LEU A 224 10.29 -14.13 1.82
CA LEU A 224 11.02 -14.99 0.87
C LEU A 224 10.21 -16.22 0.44
N GLU A 225 9.19 -16.62 1.22
CA GLU A 225 8.49 -17.90 1.09
C GLU A 225 7.85 -18.11 -0.29
N GLY A 226 7.30 -17.07 -0.89
CA GLY A 226 6.62 -17.15 -2.18
C GLY A 226 7.51 -16.96 -3.41
N GLY A 227 8.79 -16.73 -3.24
CA GLY A 227 9.71 -16.52 -4.37
C GLY A 227 9.66 -15.12 -4.99
N ALA A 228 8.98 -14.15 -4.36
CA ALA A 228 8.97 -12.77 -4.83
C ALA A 228 10.38 -12.16 -4.87
N GLU A 229 10.65 -11.31 -5.86
CA GLU A 229 11.85 -10.48 -5.88
C GLU A 229 11.74 -9.36 -4.85
N ILE A 230 12.82 -9.07 -4.13
CA ILE A 230 12.81 -8.24 -2.92
C ILE A 230 13.59 -6.94 -3.13
N ILE A 231 12.96 -5.81 -2.81
CA ILE A 231 13.65 -4.57 -2.45
C ILE A 231 13.73 -4.53 -0.93
N ALA A 232 14.93 -4.64 -0.39
CA ALA A 232 15.18 -4.70 1.05
C ALA A 232 15.35 -3.29 1.61
N GLN A 233 14.38 -2.82 2.40
CA GLN A 233 14.37 -1.45 2.90
C GLN A 233 15.09 -1.33 4.25
N ILE A 234 15.91 -0.30 4.39
CA ILE A 234 16.64 0.06 5.60
C ILE A 234 16.10 1.41 6.08
N GLY A 235 15.47 1.44 7.24
CA GLY A 235 15.02 2.68 7.90
C GLY A 235 16.03 3.21 8.93
N PRO A 236 15.79 4.39 9.52
CA PRO A 236 16.70 5.01 10.50
C PRO A 236 16.99 4.16 11.73
N ALA A 237 16.09 3.27 12.13
CA ALA A 237 16.32 2.32 13.22
C ALA A 237 17.18 1.11 12.81
N LYS A 238 17.42 0.92 11.50
CA LYS A 238 18.25 -0.16 10.93
C LYS A 238 17.81 -1.58 11.33
N PHE A 239 16.51 -1.79 11.57
CA PHE A 239 15.98 -3.09 11.98
C PHE A 239 16.38 -4.20 11.00
N GLY A 240 16.95 -5.25 11.54
CA GLY A 240 17.49 -6.36 10.76
C GLY A 240 18.84 -6.11 10.08
N TYR A 241 19.39 -4.91 10.20
CA TYR A 241 20.70 -4.48 9.69
C TYR A 241 21.54 -3.78 10.76
N ARG A 242 21.17 -3.93 12.02
CA ARG A 242 21.74 -3.22 13.15
C ARG A 242 22.84 -4.04 13.80
N ASN A 243 23.99 -3.42 14.13
CA ASN A 243 25.01 -3.97 14.99
C ASN A 243 24.68 -3.73 16.49
N ARG A 244 25.51 -4.26 17.37
CA ARG A 244 25.31 -4.13 18.83
C ARG A 244 25.39 -2.69 19.34
N GLU A 245 26.18 -1.84 18.67
CA GLU A 245 26.36 -0.43 18.98
C GLU A 245 25.23 0.46 18.40
N GLY A 246 24.28 -0.13 17.65
CA GLY A 246 23.16 0.57 17.04
C GLY A 246 23.46 1.17 15.66
N GLY A 247 24.65 0.98 15.12
CA GLY A 247 25.06 1.34 13.76
C GLY A 247 24.62 0.31 12.73
N LEU A 248 24.97 0.55 11.45
CA LEU A 248 24.70 -0.39 10.36
C LEU A 248 25.66 -1.59 10.43
N SER A 249 25.14 -2.81 10.37
CA SER A 249 25.91 -4.04 10.28
C SER A 249 26.18 -4.41 8.83
N TRP A 250 27.43 -4.26 8.42
CA TRP A 250 27.88 -4.61 7.07
C TRP A 250 27.87 -6.14 6.84
N GLU A 251 28.07 -6.92 7.89
CA GLU A 251 27.96 -8.38 7.85
C GLU A 251 26.54 -8.82 7.52
N GLU A 252 25.54 -8.28 8.24
CA GLU A 252 24.12 -8.55 7.98
C GLU A 252 23.70 -8.08 6.58
N LEU A 253 24.22 -6.95 6.12
CA LEU A 253 23.95 -6.44 4.78
C LEU A 253 24.49 -7.42 3.72
N ARG A 254 25.75 -7.87 3.82
CA ARG A 254 26.35 -8.86 2.90
C ARG A 254 25.59 -10.18 2.94
N ARG A 255 25.23 -10.67 4.13
CA ARG A 255 24.46 -11.91 4.29
C ARG A 255 23.12 -11.84 3.54
N LYS A 256 22.40 -10.73 3.66
CA LYS A 256 21.11 -10.54 2.98
C LYS A 256 21.30 -10.25 1.49
N ALA A 257 22.34 -9.54 1.11
CA ALA A 257 22.67 -9.34 -0.30
C ALA A 257 23.00 -10.65 -1.04
N ALA A 258 23.51 -11.66 -0.35
CA ALA A 258 23.76 -12.97 -0.93
C ALA A 258 22.49 -13.78 -1.26
N ILE A 259 21.31 -13.39 -0.71
CA ILE A 259 20.04 -14.03 -1.01
C ILE A 259 19.64 -13.70 -2.45
N PRO A 260 19.41 -14.70 -3.34
CA PRO A 260 19.14 -14.44 -4.76
C PRO A 260 17.89 -13.60 -5.02
N GLN A 261 16.88 -13.71 -4.15
CA GLN A 261 15.62 -12.95 -4.24
C GLN A 261 15.78 -11.46 -3.90
N VAL A 262 16.79 -11.08 -3.09
CA VAL A 262 17.09 -9.68 -2.80
C VAL A 262 17.74 -9.06 -4.03
N LYS A 263 17.04 -8.13 -4.68
CA LYS A 263 17.47 -7.50 -5.94
C LYS A 263 18.02 -6.09 -5.75
N ALA A 264 17.55 -5.37 -4.73
CA ALA A 264 17.98 -4.01 -4.45
C ALA A 264 17.84 -3.69 -2.96
N PHE A 265 18.51 -2.61 -2.54
CA PHE A 265 18.33 -1.98 -1.23
C PHE A 265 17.70 -0.61 -1.37
N GLU A 266 16.94 -0.18 -0.37
CA GLU A 266 16.31 1.14 -0.33
C GLU A 266 16.50 1.80 1.03
N LEU A 267 17.12 2.97 1.09
CA LEU A 267 17.17 3.79 2.30
C LEU A 267 15.86 4.57 2.44
N LYS A 268 15.16 4.39 3.54
CA LYS A 268 13.92 5.10 3.83
C LYS A 268 14.21 6.39 4.60
N MET A 269 14.13 7.53 3.92
CA MET A 269 14.26 8.84 4.54
C MET A 269 12.93 9.31 5.14
N ALA A 270 11.83 9.08 4.39
CA ALA A 270 10.48 9.46 4.78
C ALA A 270 9.42 8.53 4.18
N GLN A 271 8.16 8.73 4.56
CA GLN A 271 6.98 8.07 4.02
C GLN A 271 5.81 9.06 4.08
N GLY A 272 4.87 9.03 3.13
CA GLY A 272 3.83 10.02 2.94
C GLY A 272 3.15 10.52 4.21
N ALA A 273 2.27 9.73 4.82
CA ALA A 273 1.62 10.12 6.07
C ALA A 273 2.55 10.11 7.31
N LYS A 274 3.85 9.86 7.14
CA LYS A 274 4.80 9.62 8.22
C LYS A 274 6.18 10.16 7.85
N ILE A 275 6.33 11.47 7.91
CA ILE A 275 7.56 12.16 7.53
C ILE A 275 8.72 11.91 8.52
N ARG A 276 8.41 11.63 9.78
CA ARG A 276 9.37 11.30 10.84
C ARG A 276 9.25 9.83 11.27
N GLY A 277 10.07 9.41 12.22
CA GLY A 277 10.08 8.07 12.78
C GLY A 277 8.71 7.58 13.22
N GLY A 278 8.52 6.27 13.18
CA GLY A 278 7.24 5.63 13.47
C GLY A 278 7.22 4.92 14.80
N HIS A 279 6.01 4.64 15.24
CA HIS A 279 5.71 3.88 16.44
C HIS A 279 5.15 2.50 16.08
N LEU A 280 5.64 1.46 16.76
CA LEU A 280 5.08 0.11 16.72
C LEU A 280 4.71 -0.28 18.16
N PRO A 281 3.40 -0.48 18.46
CA PRO A 281 2.98 -0.91 19.80
C PRO A 281 3.58 -2.25 20.19
N GLY A 282 3.98 -2.40 21.47
CA GLY A 282 4.58 -3.62 22.00
C GLY A 282 3.72 -4.86 21.80
N ALA A 283 2.40 -4.72 21.81
CA ALA A 283 1.48 -5.81 21.50
C ALA A 283 1.69 -6.45 20.10
N LYS A 284 2.33 -5.74 19.17
CA LYS A 284 2.71 -6.25 17.85
C LYS A 284 4.12 -6.83 17.80
N VAL A 285 4.96 -6.58 18.80
CA VAL A 285 6.36 -7.03 18.84
C VAL A 285 6.41 -8.42 19.45
N THR A 286 6.09 -9.42 18.64
CA THR A 286 6.22 -10.84 19.02
C THR A 286 7.71 -11.21 19.19
N PRO A 287 8.04 -12.35 19.85
CA PRO A 287 9.42 -12.82 19.96
C PRO A 287 10.13 -12.93 18.61
N GLU A 288 9.49 -13.44 17.57
CA GLU A 288 10.03 -13.53 16.22
C GLU A 288 10.33 -12.13 15.62
N ILE A 289 9.41 -11.20 15.77
CA ILE A 289 9.60 -9.82 15.27
C ILE A 289 10.72 -9.13 16.05
N ALA A 290 10.80 -9.36 17.35
CA ALA A 290 11.88 -8.85 18.18
C ALA A 290 13.25 -9.38 17.74
N GLU A 291 13.35 -10.67 17.45
CA GLU A 291 14.58 -11.30 16.94
C GLU A 291 14.99 -10.69 15.58
N ILE A 292 14.07 -10.62 14.62
CA ILE A 292 14.32 -10.04 13.29
C ILE A 292 14.82 -8.59 13.38
N ARG A 293 14.26 -7.80 14.32
CA ARG A 293 14.57 -6.39 14.50
C ARG A 293 15.74 -6.10 15.44
N GLY A 294 16.20 -7.09 16.20
CA GLY A 294 17.19 -6.92 17.26
C GLY A 294 16.65 -6.11 18.45
N LEU A 295 15.47 -6.49 18.95
CA LEU A 295 14.69 -5.78 19.97
C LEU A 295 14.27 -6.71 21.11
N GLU A 296 13.70 -6.14 22.18
CA GLU A 296 13.02 -6.90 23.24
C GLU A 296 11.55 -7.13 22.87
N PRO A 297 11.01 -8.36 23.09
CA PRO A 297 9.61 -8.66 22.83
C PRO A 297 8.66 -7.82 23.69
N TYR A 298 7.48 -7.52 23.14
CA TYR A 298 6.36 -6.88 23.82
C TYR A 298 6.63 -5.47 24.37
N LYS A 299 7.71 -4.81 23.91
CA LYS A 299 7.98 -3.40 24.22
C LYS A 299 7.65 -2.51 23.02
N ASP A 300 7.14 -1.33 23.32
CA ASP A 300 6.91 -0.29 22.32
C ASP A 300 8.23 0.10 21.64
N VAL A 301 8.15 0.36 20.34
CA VAL A 301 9.33 0.66 19.52
C VAL A 301 9.12 1.92 18.74
N ASP A 302 10.01 2.90 18.94
CA ASP A 302 10.08 4.13 18.18
C ASP A 302 11.28 4.13 17.24
N SER A 303 11.05 4.52 15.98
CA SER A 303 12.13 4.76 15.03
C SER A 303 12.62 6.19 15.15
N PRO A 304 13.95 6.46 15.02
CA PRO A 304 14.47 7.82 14.96
C PRO A 304 13.87 8.65 13.82
N ASN A 305 13.88 9.96 13.95
CA ASN A 305 13.32 10.87 12.95
C ASN A 305 14.13 10.88 11.64
N ARG A 306 15.43 10.60 11.71
CA ARG A 306 16.37 10.50 10.59
C ARG A 306 17.48 9.51 10.89
N PHE A 307 18.27 9.20 9.90
CA PHE A 307 19.52 8.47 10.10
C PHE A 307 20.49 9.34 10.90
N PRO A 308 21.09 8.84 12.00
CA PRO A 308 22.11 9.57 12.74
C PRO A 308 23.46 9.59 12.00
N GLU A 309 23.68 8.68 11.05
CA GLU A 309 24.94 8.48 10.32
C GLU A 309 25.25 9.62 9.34
N PHE A 310 24.26 10.40 8.93
CA PHE A 310 24.44 11.52 8.01
C PHE A 310 23.41 12.63 8.26
N ALA A 311 23.78 13.85 7.88
CA ALA A 311 22.96 15.05 8.05
C ALA A 311 22.75 15.84 6.76
N ASP A 312 23.42 15.44 5.67
CA ASP A 312 23.41 16.09 4.37
C ASP A 312 23.38 15.06 3.22
N VAL A 313 23.31 15.58 1.99
CA VAL A 313 23.29 14.77 0.77
C VAL A 313 24.60 14.00 0.59
N ALA A 314 25.74 14.62 0.88
CA ALA A 314 27.04 13.98 0.72
C ALA A 314 27.17 12.72 1.60
N GLY A 315 26.89 12.85 2.89
CA GLY A 315 26.91 11.72 3.82
C GLY A 315 25.89 10.64 3.48
N MET A 316 24.69 11.03 2.99
CA MET A 316 23.71 10.06 2.49
C MET A 316 24.25 9.29 1.30
N VAL A 317 24.85 9.97 0.33
CA VAL A 317 25.40 9.32 -0.87
C VAL A 317 26.57 8.42 -0.52
N ASP A 318 27.44 8.80 0.41
CA ASP A 318 28.54 7.94 0.88
C ASP A 318 28.02 6.61 1.47
N ILE A 319 26.92 6.65 2.22
CA ILE A 319 26.27 5.41 2.72
C ILE A 319 25.68 4.61 1.56
N ILE A 320 25.03 5.24 0.57
CA ILE A 320 24.51 4.57 -0.64
C ILE A 320 25.63 3.84 -1.37
N GLU A 321 26.74 4.53 -1.65
CA GLU A 321 27.89 3.94 -2.36
C GLU A 321 28.44 2.74 -1.60
N ARG A 322 28.59 2.87 -0.29
CA ARG A 322 29.08 1.78 0.54
C ARG A 322 28.13 0.58 0.56
N ILE A 323 26.80 0.80 0.63
CA ILE A 323 25.81 -0.28 0.52
C ILE A 323 25.91 -0.97 -0.84
N ARG A 324 26.08 -0.19 -1.92
CA ARG A 324 26.25 -0.71 -3.29
C ARG A 324 27.53 -1.54 -3.42
N GLU A 325 28.63 -1.06 -2.88
CA GLU A 325 29.93 -1.77 -2.90
C GLU A 325 29.84 -3.10 -2.13
N GLU A 326 29.37 -3.06 -0.89
CA GLU A 326 29.24 -4.24 -0.02
C GLU A 326 28.20 -5.25 -0.53
N GLY A 327 27.05 -4.77 -1.03
CA GLY A 327 25.96 -5.61 -1.51
C GLY A 327 26.07 -6.03 -2.97
N GLY A 328 26.74 -5.25 -3.81
CA GLY A 328 26.85 -5.48 -5.26
C GLY A 328 25.55 -5.29 -6.03
N LYS A 329 24.55 -4.63 -5.44
CA LYS A 329 23.18 -4.49 -5.96
C LYS A 329 22.77 -3.02 -6.01
N PRO A 330 21.74 -2.67 -6.81
CA PRO A 330 21.21 -1.32 -6.84
C PRO A 330 20.77 -0.81 -5.46
N VAL A 331 21.00 0.48 -5.22
CA VAL A 331 20.61 1.15 -3.98
C VAL A 331 19.78 2.39 -4.31
N GLY A 332 18.60 2.46 -3.73
CA GLY A 332 17.71 3.61 -3.87
C GLY A 332 17.46 4.34 -2.57
N VAL A 333 16.71 5.43 -2.67
CA VAL A 333 16.19 6.19 -1.54
C VAL A 333 14.69 6.38 -1.68
N LYS A 334 13.98 6.41 -0.55
CA LYS A 334 12.57 6.77 -0.51
C LYS A 334 12.40 8.12 0.17
N LEU A 335 11.81 9.08 -0.55
CA LEU A 335 11.65 10.47 -0.16
C LEU A 335 10.18 10.89 -0.15
N VAL A 336 9.88 11.94 0.62
CA VAL A 336 8.68 12.77 0.51
C VAL A 336 9.16 14.19 0.27
N LEU A 337 8.63 14.85 -0.75
CA LEU A 337 9.05 16.19 -1.10
C LEU A 337 8.14 17.24 -0.46
N GLY A 338 8.73 18.30 0.05
CA GLY A 338 8.05 19.52 0.50
C GLY A 338 8.12 20.62 -0.58
N ASP A 339 9.22 20.63 -1.33
CA ASP A 339 9.52 21.56 -2.45
C ASP A 339 10.58 20.94 -3.38
N ALA A 340 11.16 21.74 -4.27
CA ALA A 340 12.22 21.30 -5.17
C ALA A 340 13.62 21.26 -4.54
N THR A 341 13.85 21.92 -3.40
CA THR A 341 15.19 22.19 -2.84
C THR A 341 16.00 20.93 -2.64
N SER A 342 15.43 19.93 -1.94
CA SER A 342 16.14 18.68 -1.64
C SER A 342 16.42 17.83 -2.87
N MET A 343 15.54 17.90 -3.89
CA MET A 343 15.78 17.19 -5.16
C MET A 343 16.83 17.88 -6.00
N ASP A 344 16.83 19.22 -6.08
CA ASP A 344 17.85 19.97 -6.80
C ASP A 344 19.23 19.78 -6.14
N GLU A 345 19.31 19.78 -4.81
CA GLU A 345 20.56 19.51 -4.09
C GLU A 345 21.10 18.10 -4.39
N LEU A 346 20.23 17.07 -4.33
CA LEU A 346 20.61 15.71 -4.67
C LEU A 346 21.05 15.58 -6.13
N ALA A 347 20.28 16.15 -7.07
CA ALA A 347 20.57 16.07 -8.50
C ALA A 347 21.87 16.81 -8.85
N ALA A 348 22.12 17.98 -8.27
CA ALA A 348 23.37 18.73 -8.41
C ALA A 348 24.58 17.94 -7.87
N TYR A 349 24.43 17.31 -6.72
CA TYR A 349 25.46 16.44 -6.16
C TYR A 349 25.76 15.24 -7.06
N MET A 350 24.72 14.59 -7.59
CA MET A 350 24.86 13.49 -8.55
C MET A 350 25.56 13.93 -9.84
N ALA A 351 25.25 15.12 -10.35
CA ALA A 351 25.87 15.68 -11.56
C ALA A 351 27.37 15.96 -11.33
N SER A 352 27.71 16.56 -10.21
CA SER A 352 29.10 16.97 -9.90
C SER A 352 30.02 15.81 -9.56
N THR A 353 29.48 14.77 -8.87
CA THR A 353 30.32 13.67 -8.36
C THR A 353 30.23 12.38 -9.16
N GLY A 354 29.21 12.23 -9.99
CA GLY A 354 28.92 10.97 -10.66
C GLY A 354 28.35 9.88 -9.74
N LYS A 355 28.15 10.15 -8.46
CA LYS A 355 27.63 9.24 -7.42
C LYS A 355 26.13 9.49 -7.16
N GLY A 356 25.46 8.57 -6.47
CA GLY A 356 24.06 8.75 -6.06
C GLY A 356 23.23 7.48 -6.15
N PRO A 357 21.91 7.55 -5.85
CA PRO A 357 21.01 6.40 -5.89
C PRO A 357 20.76 5.90 -7.32
N ASP A 358 20.53 4.60 -7.47
CA ASP A 358 20.11 3.97 -8.73
C ASP A 358 18.61 4.15 -9.01
N PHE A 359 17.83 4.35 -7.94
CA PHE A 359 16.41 4.68 -8.04
C PHE A 359 15.97 5.58 -6.87
N ILE A 360 14.92 6.35 -7.11
CA ILE A 360 14.30 7.21 -6.09
C ILE A 360 12.83 6.90 -6.04
N THR A 361 12.35 6.44 -4.89
CA THR A 361 10.92 6.29 -4.62
C THR A 361 10.37 7.62 -4.08
N ILE A 362 9.53 8.27 -4.86
CA ILE A 362 8.78 9.46 -4.43
C ILE A 362 7.46 8.99 -3.82
N ASP A 363 7.27 9.25 -2.53
CA ASP A 363 6.01 8.95 -1.83
C ASP A 363 5.23 10.25 -1.62
N GLY A 364 4.02 10.34 -2.16
CA GLY A 364 3.15 11.52 -1.98
C GLY A 364 2.71 11.65 -0.52
N GLY A 365 2.40 12.87 -0.07
CA GLY A 365 1.89 13.16 1.27
C GLY A 365 0.62 12.36 1.61
N GLU A 366 -0.17 11.97 0.60
CA GLU A 366 -1.32 11.06 0.71
C GLU A 366 -0.97 9.58 0.91
N GLY A 367 0.30 9.23 0.97
CA GLY A 367 0.77 7.88 1.26
C GLY A 367 0.27 7.36 2.61
N GLY A 368 0.07 6.04 2.73
CA GLY A 368 -0.48 5.44 3.95
C GLY A 368 0.56 5.06 4.99
N SER A 369 0.10 4.82 6.22
CA SER A 369 0.90 4.25 7.30
C SER A 369 0.05 3.33 8.17
N GLY A 370 0.68 2.34 8.81
CA GLY A 370 0.03 1.52 9.84
C GLY A 370 -0.22 2.30 11.13
N ALA A 371 0.67 3.26 11.46
CA ALA A 371 0.53 4.18 12.57
C ALA A 371 1.29 5.46 12.24
N THR A 372 0.69 6.61 12.51
CA THR A 372 1.30 7.95 12.37
C THR A 372 0.67 8.91 13.36
N TYR A 373 1.30 10.06 13.52
CA TYR A 373 0.78 11.15 14.34
C TYR A 373 -0.25 11.95 13.54
N SER A 374 -1.35 12.33 14.18
CA SER A 374 -2.47 13.02 13.53
C SER A 374 -2.06 14.36 12.90
N GLU A 375 -1.12 15.07 13.55
CA GLU A 375 -0.56 16.34 13.07
C GLU A 375 0.31 16.22 11.81
N LEU A 376 0.75 15.02 11.45
CA LEU A 376 1.54 14.76 10.25
C LEU A 376 0.69 14.19 9.09
N ALA A 377 -0.33 13.42 9.43
CA ALA A 377 -1.24 12.90 8.43
C ALA A 377 -1.97 14.05 7.72
N ASP A 378 -2.04 14.01 6.42
CA ASP A 378 -2.73 14.99 5.56
C ASP A 378 -2.20 16.44 5.63
N SER A 379 -1.07 16.70 6.33
CA SER A 379 -0.56 18.07 6.56
C SER A 379 0.86 18.32 6.06
N VAL A 380 1.67 17.27 5.89
CA VAL A 380 3.08 17.42 5.57
C VAL A 380 3.43 16.58 4.34
N GLY A 381 4.10 17.22 3.37
CA GLY A 381 4.49 16.62 2.10
C GLY A 381 3.55 16.96 0.95
N LEU A 382 4.11 17.05 -0.25
CA LEU A 382 3.36 17.36 -1.47
C LEU A 382 2.57 16.13 -1.96
N PRO A 383 1.45 16.34 -2.64
CA PRO A 383 0.77 15.27 -3.38
C PRO A 383 1.68 14.63 -4.43
N ILE A 384 1.50 13.33 -4.68
CA ILE A 384 2.36 12.56 -5.57
C ILE A 384 2.52 13.18 -6.96
N HIS A 385 1.45 13.71 -7.54
CA HIS A 385 1.50 14.27 -8.87
C HIS A 385 2.44 15.49 -8.95
N SER A 386 2.36 16.41 -7.97
CA SER A 386 3.27 17.56 -7.89
C SER A 386 4.70 17.14 -7.59
N ALA A 387 4.87 16.20 -6.65
CA ALA A 387 6.18 15.72 -6.25
C ALA A 387 6.93 15.01 -7.40
N LEU A 388 6.22 14.25 -8.25
CA LEU A 388 6.82 13.58 -9.41
C LEU A 388 7.35 14.56 -10.45
N VAL A 389 6.55 15.59 -10.79
CA VAL A 389 6.99 16.62 -11.76
C VAL A 389 8.24 17.34 -11.23
N ILE A 390 8.24 17.71 -9.95
CA ILE A 390 9.41 18.35 -9.32
C ILE A 390 10.63 17.42 -9.40
N ALA A 391 10.47 16.14 -9.06
CA ALA A 391 11.58 15.18 -9.08
C ALA A 391 12.13 14.95 -10.48
N ASP A 392 11.26 14.73 -11.47
CA ASP A 392 11.65 14.53 -12.88
C ASP A 392 12.35 15.77 -13.43
N ASP A 393 11.81 16.97 -13.16
CA ASP A 393 12.39 18.24 -13.63
C ASP A 393 13.75 18.55 -12.97
N SER A 394 13.89 18.30 -11.68
CA SER A 394 15.17 18.49 -10.97
C SER A 394 16.26 17.59 -11.55
N LEU A 395 15.96 16.32 -11.78
CA LEU A 395 16.91 15.37 -12.38
C LEU A 395 17.27 15.75 -13.83
N ARG A 396 16.30 16.27 -14.62
CA ARG A 396 16.54 16.73 -16.00
C ARG A 396 17.40 17.98 -16.05
N ARG A 397 17.08 19.01 -15.23
CA ARG A 397 17.87 20.26 -15.16
C ARG A 397 19.35 20.00 -14.90
N HIS A 398 19.66 18.98 -14.11
CA HIS A 398 21.02 18.60 -13.78
C HIS A 398 21.61 17.50 -14.67
N GLY A 399 20.89 17.06 -15.73
CA GLY A 399 21.36 16.07 -16.70
C GLY A 399 21.58 14.66 -16.15
N VAL A 400 20.92 14.31 -15.02
CA VAL A 400 21.10 13.00 -14.37
C VAL A 400 19.87 12.09 -14.44
N ARG A 401 18.78 12.52 -15.13
CA ARG A 401 17.51 11.79 -15.19
C ARG A 401 17.65 10.37 -15.74
N ASP A 402 18.48 10.14 -16.73
CA ASP A 402 18.62 8.83 -17.38
C ASP A 402 19.39 7.81 -16.51
N ARG A 403 20.14 8.31 -15.53
CA ARG A 403 20.94 7.48 -14.63
C ARG A 403 20.12 6.86 -13.49
N VAL A 404 18.96 7.43 -13.18
CA VAL A 404 18.17 7.07 -12.02
C VAL A 404 16.73 6.72 -12.43
N LYS A 405 16.14 5.71 -11.80
CA LYS A 405 14.74 5.35 -12.01
C LYS A 405 13.85 5.98 -10.95
N LEU A 406 12.75 6.61 -11.37
CA LEU A 406 11.74 7.17 -10.46
C LEU A 406 10.63 6.15 -10.23
N ILE A 407 10.34 5.86 -8.97
CA ILE A 407 9.25 4.98 -8.56
C ILE A 407 8.17 5.82 -7.85
N ALA A 408 6.98 5.88 -8.42
CA ALA A 408 5.87 6.63 -7.84
C ALA A 408 5.15 5.83 -6.75
N SER A 409 4.81 6.46 -5.63
CA SER A 409 4.02 5.89 -4.54
C SER A 409 3.06 6.94 -3.96
N GLY A 410 1.78 6.58 -3.77
CA GLY A 410 0.77 7.50 -3.21
C GLY A 410 -0.61 7.30 -3.83
N LYS A 411 -1.47 6.48 -3.20
CA LYS A 411 -2.86 6.18 -3.64
C LYS A 411 -3.03 5.78 -5.13
N LEU A 412 -2.01 5.19 -5.74
CA LEU A 412 -2.01 4.74 -7.13
C LEU A 412 -2.57 3.31 -7.22
N LEU A 413 -3.89 3.15 -7.03
CA LEU A 413 -4.53 1.83 -6.93
C LEU A 413 -4.94 1.24 -8.28
N THR A 414 -5.22 2.09 -9.25
CA THR A 414 -5.89 1.72 -10.51
C THR A 414 -5.04 2.09 -11.71
N PRO A 415 -5.15 1.37 -12.83
CA PRO A 415 -4.29 1.58 -14.00
C PRO A 415 -4.32 2.99 -14.58
N ASP A 416 -5.46 3.68 -14.52
CA ASP A 416 -5.59 5.07 -14.96
C ASP A 416 -4.71 6.02 -14.12
N ARG A 417 -4.72 5.86 -12.78
CA ARG A 417 -3.88 6.65 -11.88
C ARG A 417 -2.39 6.31 -12.01
N MET A 418 -2.09 5.03 -12.24
CA MET A 418 -0.74 4.58 -12.52
C MET A 418 -0.21 5.19 -13.84
N ALA A 419 -1.03 5.20 -14.89
CA ALA A 419 -0.68 5.80 -16.19
C ALA A 419 -0.44 7.31 -16.07
N VAL A 420 -1.25 8.03 -15.30
CA VAL A 420 -1.01 9.46 -15.02
C VAL A 420 0.34 9.67 -14.33
N ALA A 421 0.68 8.83 -13.34
CA ALA A 421 1.98 8.91 -12.65
C ALA A 421 3.16 8.62 -13.60
N LEU A 422 3.03 7.63 -14.49
CA LEU A 422 4.02 7.37 -15.55
C LEU A 422 4.17 8.59 -16.46
N GLY A 423 3.06 9.20 -16.89
CA GLY A 423 3.07 10.42 -17.67
C GLY A 423 3.74 11.61 -16.97
N MET A 424 3.70 11.66 -15.65
CA MET A 424 4.35 12.71 -14.85
C MET A 424 5.85 12.47 -14.60
N GLY A 425 6.41 11.40 -15.13
CA GLY A 425 7.84 11.13 -15.08
C GLY A 425 8.25 9.91 -14.24
N ALA A 426 7.32 9.12 -13.71
CA ALA A 426 7.67 7.86 -13.08
C ALA A 426 8.09 6.81 -14.13
N ASP A 427 9.06 5.96 -13.79
CA ASP A 427 9.42 4.76 -14.56
C ASP A 427 8.64 3.54 -14.06
N LEU A 428 8.33 3.49 -12.76
CA LEU A 428 7.71 2.37 -12.06
C LEU A 428 6.70 2.88 -11.02
N VAL A 429 5.80 2.00 -10.59
CA VAL A 429 4.74 2.33 -9.62
C VAL A 429 4.76 1.38 -8.44
N ASN A 430 4.77 1.94 -7.24
CA ASN A 430 4.62 1.24 -5.96
C ASN A 430 3.19 1.35 -5.44
N VAL A 431 2.61 0.23 -5.02
CA VAL A 431 1.28 0.14 -4.42
C VAL A 431 1.36 -0.57 -3.08
N ALA A 432 0.81 0.03 -2.01
CA ALA A 432 0.69 -0.62 -0.69
C ALA A 432 -0.75 -1.08 -0.43
N ARG A 433 -1.66 -0.11 -0.23
CA ARG A 433 -3.03 -0.38 0.20
C ARG A 433 -3.86 -1.16 -0.82
N GLY A 434 -3.55 -1.03 -2.13
CA GLY A 434 -4.16 -1.88 -3.16
C GLY A 434 -3.85 -3.37 -2.92
N PHE A 435 -2.62 -3.71 -2.58
CA PHE A 435 -2.26 -5.07 -2.19
C PHE A 435 -2.93 -5.52 -0.89
N MET A 436 -3.07 -4.63 0.10
CA MET A 436 -3.83 -4.96 1.32
C MET A 436 -5.30 -5.25 1.00
N ILE A 437 -5.93 -4.45 0.16
CA ILE A 437 -7.33 -4.64 -0.27
C ILE A 437 -7.45 -5.97 -1.05
N SER A 438 -6.52 -6.27 -1.94
CA SER A 438 -6.55 -7.52 -2.72
C SER A 438 -6.57 -8.77 -1.84
N VAL A 439 -5.83 -8.78 -0.72
CA VAL A 439 -5.80 -9.91 0.22
C VAL A 439 -6.90 -9.87 1.28
N GLY A 440 -7.78 -8.85 1.25
CA GLY A 440 -9.00 -8.83 2.06
C GLY A 440 -9.12 -7.69 3.07
N CYS A 441 -8.30 -6.63 3.01
CA CYS A 441 -8.52 -5.44 3.83
C CYS A 441 -9.88 -4.81 3.49
N ILE A 442 -10.66 -4.47 4.50
CA ILE A 442 -11.99 -3.84 4.37
C ILE A 442 -12.00 -2.34 4.72
N GLY A 443 -10.84 -1.75 4.94
CA GLY A 443 -10.76 -0.32 5.30
C GLY A 443 -11.21 0.01 6.73
N ALA A 444 -11.17 -0.96 7.66
CA ALA A 444 -11.59 -0.77 9.05
C ALA A 444 -10.71 0.24 9.84
N GLN A 445 -9.60 0.71 9.28
CA GLN A 445 -8.68 1.71 9.85
C GLN A 445 -8.14 1.38 11.27
N GLN A 446 -8.16 0.09 11.66
CA GLN A 446 -7.68 -0.44 12.95
C GLN A 446 -6.22 -0.91 12.90
N CYS A 447 -5.44 -0.46 11.90
CA CYS A 447 -4.08 -0.97 11.64
C CYS A 447 -3.11 -0.74 12.82
N HIS A 448 -3.30 0.33 13.60
CA HIS A 448 -2.46 0.68 14.75
C HIS A 448 -2.80 -0.10 16.03
N THR A 449 -3.98 -0.73 16.11
CA THR A 449 -4.52 -1.31 17.36
C THR A 449 -4.16 -2.78 17.59
N ASN A 450 -3.57 -3.46 16.61
CA ASN A 450 -3.42 -4.93 16.56
C ASN A 450 -4.74 -5.71 16.51
N ARG A 451 -5.88 -5.05 16.27
CA ARG A 451 -7.24 -5.64 16.24
C ARG A 451 -7.85 -5.62 14.84
N CYS A 452 -7.02 -5.78 13.80
CA CYS A 452 -7.51 -5.86 12.43
C CYS A 452 -8.47 -7.06 12.26
N PRO A 453 -9.77 -6.83 11.97
CA PRO A 453 -10.77 -7.91 11.99
C PRO A 453 -10.60 -8.94 10.87
N VAL A 454 -9.83 -8.61 9.85
CA VAL A 454 -9.60 -9.46 8.65
C VAL A 454 -8.19 -10.05 8.58
N GLY A 455 -7.41 -9.95 9.66
CA GLY A 455 -6.10 -10.61 9.76
C GLY A 455 -4.96 -9.95 8.97
N VAL A 456 -5.17 -8.81 8.31
CA VAL A 456 -4.15 -8.19 7.46
C VAL A 456 -3.11 -7.44 8.29
N ALA A 457 -3.52 -6.47 9.12
CA ALA A 457 -2.62 -5.59 9.88
C ALA A 457 -2.57 -5.95 11.37
N THR A 458 -2.37 -7.22 11.69
CA THR A 458 -2.30 -7.73 13.06
C THR A 458 -1.28 -8.86 13.16
N THR A 459 -0.66 -8.98 14.33
CA THR A 459 0.21 -10.10 14.72
C THR A 459 -0.48 -11.02 15.73
N ASP A 460 -1.75 -10.75 16.09
CA ASP A 460 -2.55 -11.60 16.98
C ASP A 460 -3.08 -12.81 16.20
N PRO A 461 -2.72 -14.06 16.60
CA PRO A 461 -3.13 -15.26 15.89
C PRO A 461 -4.66 -15.42 15.79
N ARG A 462 -5.41 -14.90 16.76
CA ARG A 462 -6.88 -14.96 16.76
C ARG A 462 -7.50 -14.22 15.58
N PHE A 463 -6.87 -13.13 15.14
CA PHE A 463 -7.33 -12.37 13.97
C PHE A 463 -6.66 -12.84 12.68
N GLN A 464 -5.38 -13.24 12.74
CA GLN A 464 -4.64 -13.69 11.55
C GLN A 464 -5.30 -14.89 10.87
N GLN A 465 -5.91 -15.80 11.62
CA GLN A 465 -6.65 -16.96 11.06
C GLN A 465 -7.73 -16.58 10.05
N ALA A 466 -8.24 -15.36 10.10
CA ALA A 466 -9.21 -14.85 9.12
C ALA A 466 -8.63 -14.73 7.69
N LEU A 467 -7.29 -14.65 7.57
CA LEU A 467 -6.59 -14.56 6.29
C LEU A 467 -6.01 -15.92 5.90
N VAL A 468 -6.65 -16.61 4.97
CA VAL A 468 -6.21 -17.91 4.45
C VAL A 468 -5.20 -17.68 3.33
N VAL A 469 -3.92 -17.94 3.59
CA VAL A 469 -2.79 -17.71 2.65
C VAL A 469 -3.02 -18.42 1.32
N GLY A 470 -3.45 -19.71 1.36
CA GLY A 470 -3.70 -20.54 0.19
C GLY A 470 -4.70 -19.94 -0.81
N GLU A 471 -5.65 -19.12 -0.32
CA GLU A 471 -6.65 -18.44 -1.15
C GLU A 471 -6.22 -17.01 -1.53
N LYS A 472 -5.63 -16.28 -0.58
CA LYS A 472 -5.34 -14.85 -0.78
C LYS A 472 -4.15 -14.61 -1.70
N LYS A 473 -3.22 -15.56 -1.85
CA LYS A 473 -2.11 -15.48 -2.80
C LYS A 473 -2.60 -15.26 -4.25
N TYR A 474 -3.66 -15.95 -4.64
CA TYR A 474 -4.23 -15.79 -5.99
C TYR A 474 -4.78 -14.39 -6.22
N ARG A 475 -5.41 -13.79 -5.20
CA ARG A 475 -5.91 -12.42 -5.30
C ARG A 475 -4.79 -11.39 -5.46
N ALA A 476 -3.66 -11.57 -4.78
CA ALA A 476 -2.51 -10.70 -4.96
C ALA A 476 -1.92 -10.83 -6.37
N ALA A 477 -1.78 -12.05 -6.90
CA ALA A 477 -1.36 -12.31 -8.28
C ALA A 477 -2.32 -11.67 -9.30
N ASN A 478 -3.63 -11.89 -9.14
CA ASN A 478 -4.66 -11.33 -10.00
C ASN A 478 -4.62 -9.81 -10.06
N TYR A 479 -4.43 -9.15 -8.90
CA TYR A 479 -4.34 -7.69 -8.84
C TYR A 479 -3.16 -7.15 -9.65
N VAL A 480 -1.99 -7.79 -9.57
CA VAL A 480 -0.81 -7.42 -10.37
C VAL A 480 -1.08 -7.60 -11.86
N VAL A 481 -1.56 -8.78 -12.24
CA VAL A 481 -1.85 -9.11 -13.63
C VAL A 481 -2.90 -8.17 -14.22
N ALA A 482 -3.99 -7.93 -13.49
CA ALA A 482 -5.06 -7.01 -13.91
C ALA A 482 -4.56 -5.57 -14.04
N SER A 483 -3.68 -5.13 -13.13
CA SER A 483 -3.08 -3.79 -13.18
C SER A 483 -2.19 -3.62 -14.41
N ARG A 484 -1.35 -4.60 -14.73
CA ARG A 484 -0.51 -4.61 -15.93
C ARG A 484 -1.37 -4.60 -17.21
N HIS A 485 -2.35 -5.49 -17.29
CA HIS A 485 -3.28 -5.54 -18.41
C HIS A 485 -4.01 -4.20 -18.59
N GLY A 486 -4.46 -3.58 -17.51
CA GLY A 486 -5.08 -2.25 -17.54
C GLY A 486 -4.14 -1.17 -18.08
N LEU A 487 -2.86 -1.20 -17.70
CA LEU A 487 -1.84 -0.27 -18.24
C LEU A 487 -1.64 -0.45 -19.74
N TYR A 488 -1.58 -1.68 -20.25
CA TYR A 488 -1.53 -1.93 -21.69
C TYR A 488 -2.80 -1.50 -22.42
N THR A 489 -3.99 -1.72 -21.82
CA THR A 489 -5.26 -1.22 -22.36
C THR A 489 -5.26 0.31 -22.48
N VAL A 490 -4.73 1.00 -21.46
CA VAL A 490 -4.57 2.47 -21.49
C VAL A 490 -3.56 2.87 -22.55
N ALA A 491 -2.39 2.24 -22.62
CA ALA A 491 -1.38 2.54 -23.64
C ALA A 491 -1.94 2.40 -25.07
N ALA A 492 -2.66 1.32 -25.33
CA ALA A 492 -3.34 1.10 -26.62
C ALA A 492 -4.33 2.24 -26.96
N ALA A 493 -5.14 2.69 -26.00
CA ALA A 493 -6.09 3.79 -26.19
C ALA A 493 -5.37 5.13 -26.48
N LEU A 494 -4.15 5.30 -25.98
CA LEU A 494 -3.30 6.46 -26.26
C LEU A 494 -2.61 6.39 -27.65
N GLY A 495 -2.69 5.25 -28.34
CA GLY A 495 -1.96 4.99 -29.60
C GLY A 495 -0.50 4.56 -29.40
N LEU A 496 -0.18 4.02 -28.20
CA LEU A 496 1.17 3.59 -27.83
C LEU A 496 1.28 2.06 -27.86
N HIS A 497 2.48 1.54 -28.07
CA HIS A 497 2.74 0.10 -28.15
C HIS A 497 3.12 -0.49 -26.79
N SER A 498 3.54 0.36 -25.84
CA SER A 498 3.93 -0.06 -24.48
C SER A 498 3.58 1.03 -23.45
N PRO A 499 3.20 0.67 -22.22
CA PRO A 499 3.00 1.64 -21.14
C PRO A 499 4.26 2.45 -20.82
N THR A 500 5.46 1.96 -21.17
CA THR A 500 6.72 2.67 -20.99
C THR A 500 6.87 3.91 -21.88
N GLU A 501 6.00 4.06 -22.86
CA GLU A 501 5.98 5.23 -23.77
C GLU A 501 5.11 6.38 -23.27
N ILE A 502 4.38 6.19 -22.16
CA ILE A 502 3.52 7.24 -21.60
C ILE A 502 4.40 8.41 -21.11
N ARG A 503 4.09 9.63 -21.58
CA ARG A 503 4.81 10.87 -21.29
C ARG A 503 3.83 11.99 -20.94
N ARG A 504 4.33 13.19 -20.58
CA ARG A 504 3.52 14.37 -20.22
C ARG A 504 2.53 14.78 -21.30
N GLU A 505 2.86 14.64 -22.57
CA GLU A 505 1.97 14.95 -23.70
C GLU A 505 0.73 14.06 -23.78
N HIS A 506 0.72 12.93 -23.09
CA HIS A 506 -0.43 12.03 -23.02
C HIS A 506 -1.35 12.32 -21.83
N VAL A 507 -0.97 13.25 -20.95
CA VAL A 507 -1.75 13.64 -19.77
C VAL A 507 -2.32 15.04 -19.96
N VAL A 508 -3.58 15.22 -19.63
CA VAL A 508 -4.25 16.52 -19.63
C VAL A 508 -4.85 16.78 -18.25
N TYR A 509 -4.91 18.05 -17.87
CA TYR A 509 -5.54 18.50 -16.63
C TYR A 509 -6.71 19.42 -16.95
N ARG A 510 -7.89 19.10 -16.43
CA ARG A 510 -9.04 19.98 -16.44
C ARG A 510 -9.04 20.79 -15.13
N ASP A 511 -9.02 22.11 -15.26
CA ASP A 511 -9.01 23.03 -14.12
C ASP A 511 -10.44 23.28 -13.55
N ASP A 512 -10.52 24.08 -12.49
CA ASP A 512 -11.77 24.49 -11.82
C ASP A 512 -12.65 25.40 -12.69
N ARG A 513 -12.09 25.97 -13.78
CA ARG A 513 -12.82 26.78 -14.77
C ARG A 513 -13.28 25.96 -15.98
N GLY A 514 -13.05 24.66 -15.96
CA GLY A 514 -13.38 23.75 -17.05
C GLY A 514 -12.42 23.79 -18.23
N ARG A 515 -11.27 24.48 -18.14
CA ARG A 515 -10.26 24.51 -19.22
C ARG A 515 -9.40 23.27 -19.15
N VAL A 516 -9.03 22.78 -20.32
CA VAL A 516 -8.16 21.62 -20.46
C VAL A 516 -6.76 22.08 -20.86
N HIS A 517 -5.77 21.66 -20.09
CA HIS A 517 -4.36 21.97 -20.30
C HIS A 517 -3.59 20.69 -20.62
N ASN A 518 -2.80 20.69 -21.68
CA ASN A 518 -1.83 19.61 -21.91
C ASN A 518 -0.74 19.70 -20.83
N LEU A 519 -0.39 18.58 -20.21
CA LEU A 519 0.57 18.59 -19.12
C LEU A 519 1.98 19.01 -19.59
N ALA A 520 2.38 18.66 -20.81
CA ALA A 520 3.66 19.08 -21.39
C ALA A 520 3.75 20.59 -21.67
N GLU A 521 2.60 21.26 -21.87
CA GLU A 521 2.54 22.72 -22.00
C GLU A 521 2.51 23.41 -20.64
N TRP A 522 1.83 22.80 -19.66
CA TRP A 522 1.73 23.35 -18.31
C TRP A 522 3.01 23.15 -17.50
N TYR A 523 3.63 22.00 -17.66
CA TYR A 523 4.93 21.65 -17.08
C TYR A 523 5.89 21.26 -18.21
N PRO A 524 6.42 22.22 -18.97
CA PRO A 524 7.37 21.92 -20.04
C PRO A 524 8.61 21.25 -19.43
N TYR A 525 9.17 20.32 -20.20
CA TYR A 525 10.44 19.73 -19.79
C TYR A 525 11.51 20.81 -19.68
N PRO A 526 12.35 20.80 -18.64
CA PRO A 526 13.49 21.69 -18.54
C PRO A 526 14.40 21.56 -19.77
N ALA A 527 14.93 22.72 -20.23
CA ALA A 527 15.84 22.81 -21.36
C ALA A 527 17.19 22.14 -21.08
#